data_5834e89728568ec087c97531f17e8f7f
#
_entry.id   5834e89728568ec087c97531f17e8f7f
#
_cell.length_a   1.000
_cell.length_b   1.000
_cell.length_c   1.000
_cell.angle_alpha   90.00
_cell.angle_beta   90.00
_cell.angle_gamma   90.00
#
_symmetry.space_group_name_H-M   'P 1'
#
loop_
_entity.id
_entity.type
_entity.pdbx_description
1 polymer ?
#
loop_
_entity_poly.entity_id
_entity_poly.type
_entity_poly.pdbx_seq_one_letter_code
_entity_poly.pdbx_strand_id
1 'polypeptide(L)'
;LKGEPGSKVKVTVEHLDGTQQTAAIRRERIAIPGVPYAGWVADGIGYIRHSDFTEGSYEEMRTAIEKLRTQDPLKGLVLDYRSNGGGIMQEAVKILGMFVPKGTEVVSTKGRSEDSKQVFRTDTEPILADLPLTVLINGNSASAAEIVAGALQDLDRAVLIGQRSFGKGLVQSPRPLGYNAMLKLTTAKYYIPSGRCIQAIDYSHSQEGSVRAVPDSLISEFTTRAGRKVYDGGGVMPDIATDPEYISRFALTLYALGFIEDFGDEYTRRNPGRQIDIRTFS
;
A
#
# COMPACT_ATOMS: atom_id res chain seq x y z
N LEU A 1 1.44 5.23 25.35
CA LEU A 1 1.88 3.86 25.73
C LEU A 1 3.27 3.50 25.18
N LYS A 2 3.91 4.36 24.32
CA LYS A 2 5.26 4.15 23.77
C LYS A 2 6.32 4.09 24.89
N GLY A 3 7.43 3.42 24.66
CA GLY A 3 8.57 3.32 25.56
C GLY A 3 9.53 2.19 25.16
N GLU A 4 10.59 2.00 25.90
CA GLU A 4 11.60 0.97 25.61
C GLU A 4 11.00 -0.45 25.69
N PRO A 5 11.30 -1.32 24.70
CA PRO A 5 10.92 -2.73 24.76
C PRO A 5 11.43 -3.38 26.06
N GLY A 6 10.59 -4.21 26.69
CA GLY A 6 10.90 -4.85 27.97
C GLY A 6 10.54 -4.03 29.21
N SER A 7 10.34 -2.71 29.10
CA SER A 7 9.85 -1.87 30.20
C SER A 7 8.37 -2.12 30.48
N LYS A 8 7.92 -1.81 31.71
CA LYS A 8 6.51 -1.96 32.08
C LYS A 8 5.78 -0.61 32.03
N VAL A 9 4.52 -0.63 31.62
CA VAL A 9 3.59 0.48 31.73
C VAL A 9 2.38 0.03 32.57
N LYS A 10 1.97 0.86 33.49
CA LYS A 10 0.76 0.64 34.29
C LYS A 10 -0.40 1.35 33.58
N VAL A 11 -1.42 0.62 33.23
CA VAL A 11 -2.62 1.12 32.53
C VAL A 11 -3.83 0.83 33.41
N THR A 12 -4.65 1.84 33.66
CA THR A 12 -5.97 1.68 34.28
C THR A 12 -7.02 1.83 33.21
N VAL A 13 -7.88 0.85 33.07
CA VAL A 13 -9.00 0.81 32.14
C VAL A 13 -10.29 0.90 32.96
N GLU A 14 -11.21 1.73 32.54
CA GLU A 14 -12.57 1.77 33.06
C GLU A 14 -13.47 0.95 32.12
N HIS A 15 -14.18 -0.02 32.68
CA HIS A 15 -15.13 -0.84 31.95
C HIS A 15 -16.48 -0.12 31.80
N LEU A 16 -17.33 -0.59 30.87
CA LEU A 16 -18.65 -0.02 30.61
C LEU A 16 -19.58 0.01 31.82
N ASP A 17 -19.36 -0.85 32.79
CA ASP A 17 -20.10 -0.90 34.05
C ASP A 17 -19.54 0.07 35.12
N GLY A 18 -18.52 0.89 34.75
CA GLY A 18 -17.87 1.83 35.66
C GLY A 18 -16.81 1.21 36.57
N THR A 19 -16.57 -0.11 36.49
CA THR A 19 -15.49 -0.74 37.24
C THR A 19 -14.14 -0.40 36.65
N GLN A 20 -13.12 -0.24 37.52
CA GLN A 20 -11.76 0.06 37.06
C GLN A 20 -10.85 -1.15 37.28
N GLN A 21 -10.08 -1.48 36.27
CA GLN A 21 -9.04 -2.50 36.32
C GLN A 21 -7.69 -1.91 35.98
N THR A 22 -6.70 -2.15 36.84
CA THR A 22 -5.33 -1.73 36.59
C THR A 22 -4.46 -2.94 36.27
N ALA A 23 -3.75 -2.87 35.12
CA ALA A 23 -2.83 -3.90 34.67
C ALA A 23 -1.42 -3.33 34.42
N ALA A 24 -0.38 -4.11 34.73
CA ALA A 24 0.98 -3.80 34.34
C ALA A 24 1.30 -4.56 33.04
N ILE A 25 1.44 -3.83 31.96
CA ILE A 25 1.72 -4.38 30.62
C ILE A 25 3.21 -4.24 30.33
N ARG A 26 3.86 -5.30 29.86
CA ARG A 26 5.23 -5.25 29.37
C ARG A 26 5.22 -4.77 27.93
N ARG A 27 6.05 -3.77 27.62
CA ARG A 27 6.19 -3.29 26.24
C ARG A 27 7.00 -4.28 25.44
N GLU A 28 6.52 -4.59 24.24
CA GLU A 28 7.19 -5.45 23.28
C GLU A 28 7.25 -4.75 21.92
N ARG A 29 8.15 -5.21 21.05
CA ARG A 29 8.12 -4.79 19.65
C ARG A 29 6.92 -5.45 18.98
N ILE A 30 5.99 -4.63 18.50
CA ILE A 30 4.85 -5.10 17.71
C ILE A 30 5.29 -5.13 16.25
N ALA A 31 5.30 -6.31 15.63
CA ALA A 31 5.43 -6.45 14.19
C ALA A 31 4.02 -6.26 13.59
N ILE A 32 3.87 -5.24 12.76
CA ILE A 32 2.65 -5.05 11.97
C ILE A 32 2.88 -5.77 10.64
N PRO A 33 2.07 -6.80 10.30
CA PRO A 33 2.27 -7.53 9.05
C PRO A 33 1.96 -6.62 7.85
N GLY A 34 2.80 -6.70 6.82
CA GLY A 34 2.55 -6.03 5.53
C GLY A 34 1.36 -6.65 4.80
N VAL A 35 1.11 -7.96 5.00
CA VAL A 35 -0.01 -8.72 4.44
C VAL A 35 -0.99 -9.13 5.55
N PRO A 36 -1.88 -8.23 6.01
CA PRO A 36 -2.79 -8.52 7.14
C PRO A 36 -3.91 -9.50 6.81
N TYR A 37 -4.20 -9.73 5.54
CA TYR A 37 -5.30 -10.61 5.14
C TYR A 37 -5.04 -11.31 3.81
N ALA A 38 -5.37 -12.59 3.75
CA ALA A 38 -5.45 -13.39 2.54
C ALA A 38 -6.64 -14.36 2.63
N GLY A 39 -7.44 -14.46 1.56
CA GLY A 39 -8.63 -15.30 1.52
C GLY A 39 -9.22 -15.41 0.12
N TRP A 40 -10.44 -15.89 0.00
CA TRP A 40 -11.17 -16.08 -1.25
C TRP A 40 -12.27 -15.03 -1.39
N VAL A 41 -12.41 -14.44 -2.58
CA VAL A 41 -13.50 -13.49 -2.90
C VAL A 41 -14.55 -14.12 -3.82
N ALA A 42 -14.18 -15.18 -4.55
CA ALA A 42 -15.07 -16.00 -5.38
C ALA A 42 -14.43 -17.38 -5.58
N ASP A 43 -15.16 -18.32 -6.21
CA ASP A 43 -14.63 -19.66 -6.52
C ASP A 43 -13.36 -19.56 -7.37
N GLY A 44 -12.25 -20.03 -6.81
CA GLY A 44 -10.92 -20.01 -7.44
C GLY A 44 -10.27 -18.62 -7.54
N ILE A 45 -10.87 -17.57 -6.99
CA ILE A 45 -10.29 -16.21 -7.01
C ILE A 45 -9.77 -15.85 -5.63
N GLY A 46 -8.44 -15.88 -5.50
CA GLY A 46 -7.75 -15.45 -4.29
C GLY A 46 -7.73 -13.92 -4.15
N TYR A 47 -7.70 -13.45 -2.91
CA TYR A 47 -7.58 -12.03 -2.57
C TYR A 47 -6.52 -11.87 -1.49
N ILE A 48 -5.59 -10.95 -1.70
CA ILE A 48 -4.55 -10.60 -0.74
C ILE A 48 -4.58 -9.09 -0.53
N ARG A 49 -4.78 -8.65 0.72
CA ARG A 49 -4.60 -7.28 1.12
C ARG A 49 -3.15 -7.07 1.54
N HIS A 50 -2.46 -6.17 0.85
CA HIS A 50 -1.10 -5.75 1.18
C HIS A 50 -1.12 -4.29 1.60
N SER A 51 -0.97 -4.02 2.90
CA SER A 51 -1.18 -2.69 3.48
C SER A 51 0.09 -1.86 3.60
N ASP A 52 1.27 -2.50 3.65
CA ASP A 52 2.55 -1.79 3.79
C ASP A 52 3.72 -2.67 3.31
N PHE A 53 4.78 -2.05 2.77
CA PHE A 53 6.02 -2.74 2.36
C PHE A 53 7.02 -2.71 3.51
N THR A 54 6.75 -3.51 4.54
CA THR A 54 7.62 -3.74 5.68
C THR A 54 8.73 -4.73 5.35
N GLU A 55 9.76 -4.82 6.18
CA GLU A 55 10.77 -5.87 6.08
C GLU A 55 10.11 -7.25 6.19
N GLY A 56 10.35 -8.11 5.20
CA GLY A 56 9.76 -9.46 5.13
C GLY A 56 8.40 -9.55 4.45
N SER A 57 7.82 -8.45 3.94
CA SER A 57 6.51 -8.51 3.25
C SER A 57 6.53 -9.37 1.98
N TYR A 58 7.70 -9.59 1.35
CA TYR A 58 7.85 -10.59 0.31
C TYR A 58 7.53 -12.01 0.82
N GLU A 59 8.09 -12.42 1.94
CA GLU A 59 7.85 -13.74 2.52
C GLU A 59 6.41 -13.91 3.01
N GLU A 60 5.82 -12.84 3.55
CA GLU A 60 4.41 -12.82 3.92
C GLU A 60 3.51 -13.00 2.70
N MET A 61 3.77 -12.28 1.61
CA MET A 61 3.05 -12.41 0.34
C MET A 61 3.20 -13.83 -0.24
N ARG A 62 4.41 -14.37 -0.27
CA ARG A 62 4.69 -15.73 -0.73
C ARG A 62 3.91 -16.76 0.09
N THR A 63 3.96 -16.66 1.40
CA THR A 63 3.23 -17.54 2.32
C THR A 63 1.72 -17.46 2.09
N ALA A 64 1.18 -16.24 1.88
CA ALA A 64 -0.23 -16.04 1.59
C ALA A 64 -0.65 -16.71 0.27
N ILE A 65 0.15 -16.57 -0.79
CA ILE A 65 -0.09 -17.23 -2.09
C ILE A 65 -0.03 -18.75 -1.94
N GLU A 66 1.00 -19.29 -1.29
CA GLU A 66 1.15 -20.73 -1.07
C GLU A 66 -0.02 -21.30 -0.28
N LYS A 67 -0.49 -20.60 0.77
CA LYS A 67 -1.66 -20.99 1.54
C LYS A 67 -2.91 -21.09 0.66
N LEU A 68 -3.18 -20.10 -0.19
CA LEU A 68 -4.31 -20.15 -1.13
C LEU A 68 -4.20 -21.35 -2.08
N ARG A 69 -3.03 -21.57 -2.68
CA ARG A 69 -2.79 -22.68 -3.62
C ARG A 69 -2.95 -24.06 -3.00
N THR A 70 -2.74 -24.21 -1.68
CA THR A 70 -2.90 -25.49 -0.98
C THR A 70 -4.35 -25.74 -0.54
N GLN A 71 -5.20 -24.72 -0.50
CA GLN A 71 -6.60 -24.84 -0.11
C GLN A 71 -7.49 -25.29 -1.27
N ASP A 72 -7.39 -24.58 -2.41
CA ASP A 72 -8.18 -24.81 -3.60
C ASP A 72 -7.41 -24.40 -4.87
N PRO A 73 -7.81 -24.90 -6.07
CA PRO A 73 -7.23 -24.46 -7.34
C PRO A 73 -7.38 -22.94 -7.55
N LEU A 74 -6.25 -22.25 -7.58
CA LEU A 74 -6.20 -20.82 -7.81
C LEU A 74 -6.34 -20.51 -9.30
N LYS A 75 -7.42 -19.85 -9.71
CA LYS A 75 -7.76 -19.47 -11.10
C LYS A 75 -7.45 -18.01 -11.40
N GLY A 76 -7.33 -17.17 -10.37
CA GLY A 76 -7.00 -15.75 -10.47
C GLY A 76 -6.66 -15.16 -9.10
N LEU A 77 -5.97 -14.03 -9.09
CA LEU A 77 -5.55 -13.36 -7.87
C LEU A 77 -5.85 -11.86 -7.92
N VAL A 78 -6.42 -11.35 -6.84
CA VAL A 78 -6.61 -9.92 -6.61
C VAL A 78 -5.62 -9.47 -5.55
N LEU A 79 -4.76 -8.50 -5.90
CA LEU A 79 -3.87 -7.80 -4.98
C LEU A 79 -4.49 -6.45 -4.63
N ASP A 80 -4.76 -6.23 -3.35
CA ASP A 80 -5.33 -4.96 -2.89
C ASP A 80 -4.26 -4.07 -2.27
N TYR A 81 -3.91 -3.01 -3.00
CA TYR A 81 -3.01 -1.93 -2.59
C TYR A 81 -3.74 -0.64 -2.22
N ARG A 82 -5.07 -0.67 -2.09
CA ARG A 82 -5.81 0.51 -1.67
C ARG A 82 -5.36 0.94 -0.28
N SER A 83 -5.04 2.23 -0.15
CA SER A 83 -4.50 2.85 1.06
C SER A 83 -3.14 2.30 1.54
N ASN A 84 -2.38 1.65 0.65
CA ASN A 84 -1.00 1.25 0.90
C ASN A 84 -0.07 2.44 0.60
N GLY A 85 0.54 3.02 1.63
CA GLY A 85 1.45 4.17 1.51
C GLY A 85 2.84 3.85 0.95
N GLY A 86 3.13 2.59 0.63
CA GLY A 86 4.41 2.11 0.13
C GLY A 86 5.29 1.51 1.22
N GLY A 87 6.58 1.78 1.19
CA GLY A 87 7.57 1.27 2.13
C GLY A 87 8.89 0.91 1.45
N ILE A 88 9.41 -0.27 1.72
CA ILE A 88 10.73 -0.74 1.25
C ILE A 88 10.67 -1.12 -0.24
N MET A 89 11.39 -0.38 -1.08
CA MET A 89 11.43 -0.61 -2.53
C MET A 89 11.95 -2.01 -2.88
N GLN A 90 12.94 -2.52 -2.16
CA GLN A 90 13.51 -3.85 -2.40
C GLN A 90 12.45 -4.95 -2.23
N GLU A 91 11.54 -4.81 -1.26
CA GLU A 91 10.43 -5.74 -1.10
C GLU A 91 9.45 -5.69 -2.30
N ALA A 92 9.20 -4.49 -2.85
CA ALA A 92 8.40 -4.33 -4.06
C ALA A 92 9.04 -5.04 -5.28
N VAL A 93 10.36 -4.91 -5.45
CA VAL A 93 11.11 -5.59 -6.53
C VAL A 93 11.01 -7.12 -6.38
N LYS A 94 11.19 -7.66 -5.18
CA LYS A 94 11.06 -9.09 -4.90
C LYS A 94 9.63 -9.59 -5.16
N ILE A 95 8.62 -8.85 -4.72
CA ILE A 95 7.20 -9.19 -4.94
C ILE A 95 6.89 -9.24 -6.44
N LEU A 96 7.40 -8.29 -7.24
CA LEU A 96 7.26 -8.31 -8.69
C LEU A 96 7.86 -9.57 -9.32
N GLY A 97 8.97 -10.09 -8.75
CA GLY A 97 9.57 -11.36 -9.17
C GLY A 97 8.69 -12.59 -9.02
N MET A 98 7.59 -12.51 -8.24
CA MET A 98 6.60 -13.61 -8.19
C MET A 98 5.72 -13.69 -9.44
N PHE A 99 5.62 -12.61 -10.23
CA PHE A 99 4.64 -12.47 -11.29
C PHE A 99 5.24 -12.26 -12.68
N VAL A 100 6.51 -11.84 -12.76
CA VAL A 100 7.18 -11.54 -14.05
C VAL A 100 8.50 -12.32 -14.16
N PRO A 101 8.96 -12.64 -15.38
CA PRO A 101 10.17 -13.43 -15.60
C PRO A 101 11.41 -12.84 -14.92
N LYS A 102 12.32 -13.70 -14.49
CA LYS A 102 13.62 -13.32 -13.97
C LYS A 102 14.38 -12.42 -14.96
N GLY A 103 15.07 -11.41 -14.43
CA GLY A 103 15.83 -10.45 -15.22
C GLY A 103 15.00 -9.29 -15.79
N THR A 104 13.67 -9.28 -15.56
CA THR A 104 12.80 -8.19 -16.01
C THR A 104 13.10 -6.90 -15.24
N GLU A 105 13.34 -5.81 -15.97
CA GLU A 105 13.42 -4.47 -15.40
C GLU A 105 12.04 -4.04 -14.88
N VAL A 106 11.96 -3.70 -13.59
CA VAL A 106 10.69 -3.38 -12.94
C VAL A 106 10.64 -1.94 -12.40
N VAL A 107 11.77 -1.36 -12.10
CA VAL A 107 11.91 0.03 -11.72
C VAL A 107 13.35 0.49 -11.96
N SER A 108 13.51 1.76 -12.31
CA SER A 108 14.82 2.41 -12.29
C SER A 108 14.74 3.70 -11.48
N THR A 109 15.88 4.15 -10.96
CA THR A 109 16.00 5.44 -10.28
C THR A 109 17.04 6.27 -11.00
N LYS A 110 16.80 7.60 -11.08
CA LYS A 110 17.73 8.55 -11.65
C LYS A 110 17.78 9.79 -10.78
N GLY A 111 18.96 10.14 -10.34
CA GLY A 111 19.25 11.37 -9.61
C GLY A 111 19.61 12.52 -10.55
N ARG A 112 20.34 13.51 -10.01
CA ARG A 112 20.70 14.71 -10.75
C ARG A 112 21.76 14.46 -11.85
N SER A 113 22.72 13.55 -11.61
CA SER A 113 23.74 13.16 -12.62
C SER A 113 23.28 11.95 -13.44
N GLU A 114 23.74 11.86 -14.70
CA GLU A 114 23.44 10.71 -15.57
C GLU A 114 23.95 9.39 -14.97
N ASP A 115 25.13 9.40 -14.35
CA ASP A 115 25.76 8.22 -13.72
C ASP A 115 25.03 7.71 -12.48
N SER A 116 24.01 8.48 -12.00
CA SER A 116 23.22 8.08 -10.82
C SER A 116 22.09 7.10 -11.17
N LYS A 117 21.93 6.71 -12.44
CA LYS A 117 20.89 5.79 -12.85
C LYS A 117 21.17 4.39 -12.29
N GLN A 118 20.19 3.85 -11.56
CA GLN A 118 20.20 2.47 -11.09
C GLN A 118 18.97 1.75 -11.65
N VAL A 119 19.17 0.52 -12.10
CA VAL A 119 18.11 -0.33 -12.66
C VAL A 119 17.93 -1.54 -11.75
N PHE A 120 16.69 -1.78 -11.35
CA PHE A 120 16.31 -2.90 -10.51
C PHE A 120 15.55 -3.92 -11.34
N ARG A 121 16.03 -5.15 -11.29
CA ARG A 121 15.50 -6.30 -12.03
C ARG A 121 15.06 -7.39 -11.07
N THR A 122 14.10 -8.18 -11.50
CA THR A 122 13.72 -9.40 -10.77
C THR A 122 14.86 -10.41 -10.80
N ASP A 123 15.07 -11.13 -9.70
CA ASP A 123 16.17 -12.08 -9.51
C ASP A 123 15.72 -13.53 -9.34
N THR A 124 14.40 -13.78 -9.25
CA THR A 124 13.77 -15.08 -9.08
C THR A 124 12.90 -15.47 -10.27
N GLU A 125 12.70 -16.77 -10.47
CA GLU A 125 11.67 -17.25 -11.40
C GLU A 125 10.28 -17.01 -10.81
N PRO A 126 9.29 -16.63 -11.63
CA PRO A 126 7.95 -16.32 -11.15
C PRO A 126 7.20 -17.58 -10.68
N ILE A 127 6.51 -17.47 -9.57
CA ILE A 127 5.66 -18.53 -9.03
C ILE A 127 4.24 -18.52 -9.62
N LEU A 128 3.82 -17.39 -10.21
CA LEU A 128 2.50 -17.14 -10.79
C LEU A 128 2.62 -16.39 -12.13
N ALA A 129 3.41 -16.92 -13.09
CA ALA A 129 3.68 -16.25 -14.38
C ALA A 129 2.41 -15.98 -15.19
N ASP A 130 1.52 -16.97 -15.29
CA ASP A 130 0.38 -16.96 -16.22
C ASP A 130 -0.98 -16.76 -15.53
N LEU A 131 -0.99 -16.72 -14.19
CA LEU A 131 -2.25 -16.59 -13.45
C LEU A 131 -2.87 -15.20 -13.72
N PRO A 132 -4.17 -15.11 -14.07
CA PRO A 132 -4.87 -13.83 -14.16
C PRO A 132 -4.70 -12.99 -12.89
N LEU A 133 -4.27 -11.75 -13.05
CA LEU A 133 -3.93 -10.85 -11.94
C LEU A 133 -4.67 -9.52 -12.08
N THR A 134 -5.32 -9.11 -11.00
CA THR A 134 -5.95 -7.80 -10.85
C THR A 134 -5.32 -7.07 -9.68
N VAL A 135 -5.08 -5.78 -9.84
CA VAL A 135 -4.54 -4.91 -8.78
C VAL A 135 -5.54 -3.81 -8.46
N LEU A 136 -5.93 -3.70 -7.19
CA LEU A 136 -6.80 -2.62 -6.71
C LEU A 136 -5.94 -1.47 -6.18
N ILE A 137 -6.21 -0.25 -6.65
CA ILE A 137 -5.53 0.98 -6.22
C ILE A 137 -6.53 2.10 -5.91
N ASN A 138 -6.11 3.05 -5.08
CA ASN A 138 -6.86 4.29 -4.83
C ASN A 138 -5.91 5.49 -4.62
N GLY A 139 -6.46 6.67 -4.38
CA GLY A 139 -5.70 7.90 -4.18
C GLY A 139 -4.67 7.88 -3.04
N ASN A 140 -4.72 6.88 -2.16
CA ASN A 140 -3.76 6.69 -1.06
C ASN A 140 -2.73 5.59 -1.37
N SER A 141 -2.82 4.91 -2.51
CA SER A 141 -1.79 3.98 -2.98
C SER A 141 -0.57 4.78 -3.42
N ALA A 142 0.57 4.60 -2.74
CA ALA A 142 1.73 5.48 -2.93
C ALA A 142 3.08 4.72 -2.98
N SER A 143 4.09 5.32 -3.64
CA SER A 143 5.49 4.90 -3.57
C SER A 143 5.70 3.43 -4.03
N ALA A 144 6.15 2.52 -3.15
CA ALA A 144 6.37 1.10 -3.48
C ALA A 144 5.10 0.41 -4.03
N ALA A 145 3.91 0.78 -3.55
CA ALA A 145 2.64 0.30 -4.09
C ALA A 145 2.43 0.75 -5.54
N GLU A 146 2.83 1.97 -5.88
CA GLU A 146 2.77 2.48 -7.25
C GLU A 146 3.82 1.83 -8.16
N ILE A 147 5.00 1.48 -7.61
CA ILE A 147 6.02 0.72 -8.34
C ILE A 147 5.45 -0.64 -8.75
N VAL A 148 4.83 -1.37 -7.81
CA VAL A 148 4.25 -2.69 -8.12
C VAL A 148 3.09 -2.57 -9.10
N ALA A 149 2.11 -1.71 -8.82
CA ALA A 149 0.94 -1.52 -9.68
C ALA A 149 1.36 -1.05 -11.08
N GLY A 150 2.18 -0.02 -11.17
CA GLY A 150 2.62 0.56 -12.43
C GLY A 150 3.52 -0.38 -13.24
N ALA A 151 4.42 -1.13 -12.60
CA ALA A 151 5.24 -2.12 -13.31
C ALA A 151 4.40 -3.27 -13.88
N LEU A 152 3.43 -3.78 -13.11
CA LEU A 152 2.52 -4.82 -13.60
C LEU A 152 1.64 -4.32 -14.75
N GLN A 153 1.23 -3.03 -14.72
CA GLN A 153 0.49 -2.40 -15.82
C GLN A 153 1.37 -2.25 -17.05
N ASP A 154 2.57 -1.67 -16.92
CA ASP A 154 3.47 -1.39 -18.04
C ASP A 154 3.97 -2.66 -18.73
N LEU A 155 4.08 -3.75 -17.98
CA LEU A 155 4.45 -5.08 -18.49
C LEU A 155 3.23 -5.88 -19.01
N ASP A 156 2.04 -5.30 -19.00
CA ASP A 156 0.77 -5.94 -19.37
C ASP A 156 0.50 -7.25 -18.60
N ARG A 157 0.97 -7.30 -17.35
CA ARG A 157 0.86 -8.48 -16.50
C ARG A 157 -0.40 -8.49 -15.65
N ALA A 158 -0.95 -7.33 -15.35
CA ALA A 158 -2.18 -7.18 -14.55
C ALA A 158 -3.11 -6.11 -15.12
N VAL A 159 -4.38 -6.21 -14.74
CA VAL A 159 -5.38 -5.16 -14.92
C VAL A 159 -5.50 -4.38 -13.63
N LEU A 160 -5.39 -3.06 -13.70
CA LEU A 160 -5.55 -2.16 -12.55
C LEU A 160 -6.99 -1.65 -12.49
N ILE A 161 -7.61 -1.75 -11.31
CA ILE A 161 -8.98 -1.29 -11.06
C ILE A 161 -8.98 -0.33 -9.87
N GLY A 162 -9.77 0.74 -9.96
CA GLY A 162 -9.97 1.67 -8.85
C GLY A 162 -9.83 3.13 -9.23
N GLN A 163 -9.00 3.87 -8.50
CA GLN A 163 -8.79 5.30 -8.69
C GLN A 163 -7.32 5.58 -8.96
N ARG A 164 -7.04 6.76 -9.56
CA ARG A 164 -5.67 7.26 -9.73
C ARG A 164 -4.93 7.19 -8.41
N SER A 165 -3.69 6.68 -8.43
CA SER A 165 -2.83 6.60 -7.26
C SER A 165 -2.29 7.97 -6.82
N PHE A 166 -1.57 8.01 -5.71
CA PHE A 166 -1.10 9.24 -5.07
C PHE A 166 -0.10 10.04 -5.92
N GLY A 167 0.81 9.37 -6.63
CA GLY A 167 1.86 10.03 -7.41
C GLY A 167 3.12 10.39 -6.62
N LYS A 168 3.62 9.47 -5.78
CA LYS A 168 4.87 9.64 -5.04
C LYS A 168 6.01 8.93 -5.76
N GLY A 169 6.66 9.65 -6.69
CA GLY A 169 7.74 9.17 -7.53
C GLY A 169 9.16 9.58 -7.11
N LEU A 170 9.36 9.97 -5.84
CA LEU A 170 10.65 10.44 -5.34
C LEU A 170 11.31 9.44 -4.39
N VAL A 171 12.61 9.22 -4.59
CA VAL A 171 13.49 8.48 -3.67
C VAL A 171 13.98 9.43 -2.59
N GLN A 172 13.74 9.07 -1.35
CA GLN A 172 14.22 9.82 -0.19
C GLN A 172 15.22 8.97 0.61
N SER A 173 16.40 9.53 0.84
CA SER A 173 17.49 8.88 1.60
C SER A 173 17.69 9.59 2.93
N PRO A 174 17.62 8.88 4.08
CA PRO A 174 17.99 9.44 5.36
C PRO A 174 19.51 9.59 5.48
N ARG A 175 19.98 10.71 6.04
CA ARG A 175 21.40 10.99 6.32
C ARG A 175 21.54 11.41 7.77
N PRO A 176 22.41 10.75 8.56
CA PRO A 176 22.65 11.16 9.94
C PRO A 176 23.37 12.51 9.98
N LEU A 177 22.92 13.39 10.86
CA LEU A 177 23.51 14.73 11.10
C LEU A 177 24.27 14.83 12.44
N GLY A 178 24.34 13.78 13.24
CA GLY A 178 24.79 13.83 14.63
C GLY A 178 23.66 14.18 15.59
N TYR A 179 23.96 14.12 16.91
CA TYR A 179 22.97 14.39 17.98
C TYR A 179 21.64 13.65 17.82
N ASN A 180 21.67 12.41 17.32
CA ASN A 180 20.48 11.60 16.98
C ASN A 180 19.50 12.26 15.97
N ALA A 181 19.96 13.27 15.22
CA ALA A 181 19.18 13.91 14.17
C ALA A 181 19.41 13.23 12.81
N MET A 182 18.35 13.16 12.00
CA MET A 182 18.37 12.60 10.66
C MET A 182 17.86 13.64 9.65
N LEU A 183 18.58 13.84 8.58
CA LEU A 183 18.14 14.64 7.44
C LEU A 183 17.57 13.70 6.37
N LYS A 184 16.34 13.95 5.92
CA LYS A 184 15.70 13.22 4.83
C LYS A 184 15.80 14.03 3.55
N LEU A 185 16.58 13.52 2.59
CA LEU A 185 16.85 14.19 1.32
C LEU A 185 16.20 13.44 0.17
N THR A 186 15.62 14.19 -0.78
CA THR A 186 15.26 13.65 -2.10
C THR A 186 16.53 13.53 -2.95
N THR A 187 16.84 12.31 -3.39
CA THR A 187 18.08 11.98 -4.12
C THR A 187 17.86 11.54 -5.55
N ALA A 188 16.66 11.03 -5.89
CA ALA A 188 16.34 10.53 -7.23
C ALA A 188 14.82 10.53 -7.48
N LYS A 189 14.44 10.29 -8.73
CA LYS A 189 13.08 9.96 -9.18
C LYS A 189 12.98 8.48 -9.53
N TYR A 190 11.78 7.90 -9.38
CA TYR A 190 11.45 6.56 -9.88
C TYR A 190 10.93 6.62 -11.31
N TYR A 191 11.33 5.63 -12.09
CA TYR A 191 10.81 5.36 -13.43
C TYR A 191 10.41 3.90 -13.50
N ILE A 192 9.18 3.63 -13.95
CA ILE A 192 8.64 2.28 -14.13
C ILE A 192 8.91 1.78 -15.57
N PRO A 193 8.62 0.52 -15.92
CA PRO A 193 9.13 -0.11 -17.13
C PRO A 193 8.88 0.63 -18.45
N SER A 194 7.79 1.37 -18.60
CA SER A 194 7.53 2.21 -19.77
C SER A 194 8.47 3.43 -19.88
N GLY A 195 9.24 3.72 -18.83
CA GLY A 195 10.09 4.91 -18.73
C GLY A 195 9.40 6.13 -18.13
N ARG A 196 8.11 6.05 -17.79
CA ARG A 196 7.38 7.17 -17.19
C ARG A 196 7.73 7.36 -15.72
N CYS A 197 7.74 8.63 -15.27
CA CYS A 197 7.86 9.02 -13.89
C CYS A 197 6.47 9.27 -13.32
N ILE A 198 6.13 8.56 -12.23
CA ILE A 198 4.80 8.65 -11.60
C ILE A 198 4.62 9.88 -10.69
N GLN A 199 5.64 10.73 -10.53
CA GLN A 199 5.58 11.89 -9.63
C GLN A 199 4.50 12.88 -10.07
N ALA A 200 3.50 13.10 -9.20
CA ALA A 200 2.37 14.00 -9.46
C ALA A 200 2.60 15.45 -8.99
N ILE A 201 3.58 15.66 -8.13
CA ILE A 201 3.81 16.95 -7.48
C ILE A 201 5.15 17.53 -7.95
N ASP A 202 5.12 18.75 -8.48
CA ASP A 202 6.32 19.47 -8.84
C ASP A 202 6.81 20.33 -7.64
N TYR A 203 7.98 19.94 -7.11
CA TYR A 203 8.68 20.68 -6.05
C TYR A 203 9.72 21.66 -6.60
N SER A 204 10.05 21.61 -7.89
CA SER A 204 11.16 22.37 -8.48
C SER A 204 10.80 23.84 -8.75
N HIS A 205 9.52 24.12 -8.89
CA HIS A 205 9.01 25.47 -9.19
C HIS A 205 8.20 26.08 -8.03
N SER A 206 8.36 25.56 -6.81
CA SER A 206 7.69 26.12 -5.65
C SER A 206 8.34 27.46 -5.24
N GLN A 207 7.75 28.57 -5.63
CA GLN A 207 7.99 29.84 -4.96
C GLN A 207 7.11 29.87 -3.70
N GLU A 208 7.69 30.25 -2.56
CA GLU A 208 6.98 30.39 -1.26
C GLU A 208 6.40 29.10 -0.64
N GLY A 209 6.97 27.89 -0.94
CA GLY A 209 6.55 26.65 -0.31
C GLY A 209 5.21 26.08 -0.79
N SER A 210 4.59 26.65 -1.81
CA SER A 210 3.38 26.11 -2.40
C SER A 210 3.71 24.95 -3.34
N VAL A 211 3.15 23.77 -3.07
CA VAL A 211 3.30 22.56 -3.89
C VAL A 211 2.20 22.54 -4.95
N ARG A 212 2.54 22.33 -6.22
CA ARG A 212 1.59 22.27 -7.31
C ARG A 212 1.60 20.88 -7.99
N ALA A 213 0.46 20.50 -8.54
CA ALA A 213 0.40 19.34 -9.45
C ALA A 213 1.25 19.64 -10.70
N VAL A 214 1.77 18.56 -11.32
CA VAL A 214 2.42 18.69 -12.63
C VAL A 214 1.41 19.27 -13.63
N PRO A 215 1.72 20.37 -14.32
CA PRO A 215 0.80 20.95 -15.30
C PRO A 215 0.50 19.95 -16.44
N ASP A 216 -0.73 19.94 -16.93
CA ASP A 216 -1.15 19.05 -18.03
C ASP A 216 -0.27 19.18 -19.27
N SER A 217 0.29 20.38 -19.54
CA SER A 217 1.23 20.64 -20.64
C SER A 217 2.58 19.92 -20.49
N LEU A 218 2.90 19.39 -19.32
CA LEU A 218 4.13 18.65 -19.04
C LEU A 218 3.88 17.14 -18.90
N ILE A 219 2.64 16.68 -19.07
CA ILE A 219 2.27 15.25 -19.06
C ILE A 219 2.67 14.65 -20.40
N SER A 220 3.47 13.60 -20.36
CA SER A 220 3.93 12.86 -21.55
C SER A 220 3.21 11.52 -21.67
N GLU A 221 2.95 11.13 -22.94
CA GLU A 221 2.40 9.83 -23.28
C GLU A 221 3.52 8.79 -23.39
N PHE A 222 3.29 7.62 -22.81
CA PHE A 222 4.13 6.43 -22.91
C PHE A 222 3.29 5.24 -23.36
N THR A 223 3.92 4.12 -23.62
CA THR A 223 3.23 2.89 -24.00
C THR A 223 3.66 1.71 -23.10
N THR A 224 2.71 0.86 -22.78
CA THR A 224 2.99 -0.44 -22.15
C THR A 224 3.68 -1.37 -23.15
N ARG A 225 4.11 -2.55 -22.69
CA ARG A 225 4.74 -3.56 -23.55
C ARG A 225 3.87 -3.98 -24.74
N ALA A 226 2.55 -4.06 -24.56
CA ALA A 226 1.56 -4.39 -25.59
C ALA A 226 1.06 -3.16 -26.38
N GLY A 227 1.60 -1.96 -26.13
CA GLY A 227 1.25 -0.73 -26.85
C GLY A 227 0.02 0.02 -26.31
N ARG A 228 -0.46 -0.28 -25.11
CA ARG A 228 -1.51 0.53 -24.45
C ARG A 228 -0.93 1.88 -24.04
N LYS A 229 -1.72 2.94 -24.18
CA LYS A 229 -1.31 4.29 -23.78
C LYS A 229 -1.37 4.44 -22.26
N VAL A 230 -0.30 4.98 -21.69
CA VAL A 230 -0.16 5.35 -20.28
C VAL A 230 0.52 6.71 -20.17
N TYR A 231 0.39 7.38 -19.02
CA TYR A 231 0.82 8.76 -18.86
C TYR A 231 1.67 8.93 -17.60
N ASP A 232 2.56 9.91 -17.60
CA ASP A 232 3.31 10.34 -16.43
C ASP A 232 2.62 11.51 -15.68
N GLY A 233 3.33 12.13 -14.73
CA GLY A 233 2.93 13.40 -14.09
C GLY A 233 1.71 13.34 -13.16
N GLY A 234 1.12 12.18 -12.93
CA GLY A 234 -0.11 12.12 -12.16
C GLY A 234 -0.34 10.83 -11.36
N GLY A 235 0.70 10.11 -10.97
CA GLY A 235 0.55 8.77 -10.39
C GLY A 235 0.23 7.71 -11.46
N VAL A 236 -0.27 6.57 -11.00
CA VAL A 236 -0.69 5.46 -11.86
C VAL A 236 -2.19 5.54 -12.07
N MET A 237 -2.63 5.64 -13.33
CA MET A 237 -4.05 5.58 -13.69
C MET A 237 -4.50 4.13 -13.78
N PRO A 238 -5.67 3.77 -13.20
CA PRO A 238 -6.22 2.43 -13.37
C PRO A 238 -6.68 2.20 -14.81
N ASP A 239 -6.66 0.95 -15.26
CA ASP A 239 -7.23 0.54 -16.55
C ASP A 239 -8.76 0.60 -16.53
N ILE A 240 -9.35 0.32 -15.36
CA ILE A 240 -10.80 0.42 -15.12
C ILE A 240 -11.00 1.36 -13.92
N ALA A 241 -11.50 2.55 -14.21
CA ALA A 241 -11.80 3.53 -13.17
C ALA A 241 -13.10 3.19 -12.42
N THR A 242 -13.09 3.39 -11.10
CA THR A 242 -14.28 3.31 -10.24
C THR A 242 -14.51 4.64 -9.55
N ASP A 243 -15.74 4.92 -9.19
CA ASP A 243 -16.06 6.07 -8.37
C ASP A 243 -15.42 5.92 -6.97
N PRO A 244 -14.96 7.03 -6.36
CA PRO A 244 -14.49 7.00 -4.98
C PRO A 244 -15.63 6.63 -4.03
N GLU A 245 -15.32 5.80 -3.04
CA GLU A 245 -16.24 5.58 -1.93
C GLU A 245 -16.28 6.85 -1.05
N TYR A 246 -17.43 7.49 -1.00
CA TYR A 246 -17.65 8.65 -0.15
C TYR A 246 -18.38 8.24 1.12
N ILE A 247 -17.74 8.47 2.26
CA ILE A 247 -18.46 8.50 3.53
C ILE A 247 -19.30 9.76 3.56
N SER A 248 -20.60 9.64 3.78
CA SER A 248 -21.47 10.81 3.88
C SER A 248 -21.00 11.74 5.01
N ARG A 249 -21.22 13.05 4.86
CA ARG A 249 -20.88 14.00 5.93
C ARG A 249 -21.55 13.63 7.26
N PHE A 250 -22.75 13.10 7.20
CA PHE A 250 -23.46 12.62 8.39
C PHE A 250 -22.72 11.46 9.06
N ALA A 251 -22.36 10.41 8.31
CA ALA A 251 -21.62 9.27 8.84
C ALA A 251 -20.24 9.68 9.40
N LEU A 252 -19.54 10.60 8.70
CA LEU A 252 -18.26 11.14 9.17
C LEU A 252 -18.44 11.93 10.48
N THR A 253 -19.55 12.70 10.62
CA THR A 253 -19.85 13.43 11.84
C THR A 253 -20.15 12.48 13.00
N LEU A 254 -20.94 11.44 12.77
CA LEU A 254 -21.20 10.41 13.79
C LEU A 254 -19.91 9.74 14.29
N TYR A 255 -19.02 9.39 13.34
CA TYR A 255 -17.72 8.82 13.68
C TYR A 255 -16.83 9.80 14.45
N ALA A 256 -16.68 11.04 13.96
CA ALA A 256 -15.81 12.03 14.56
C ALA A 256 -16.24 12.51 15.95
N LEU A 257 -17.53 12.45 16.24
CA LEU A 257 -18.11 12.78 17.56
C LEU A 257 -18.24 11.57 18.50
N GLY A 258 -17.79 10.37 18.07
CA GLY A 258 -17.81 9.17 18.90
C GLY A 258 -19.19 8.50 19.05
N PHE A 259 -20.23 8.97 18.34
CA PHE A 259 -21.57 8.40 18.47
C PHE A 259 -21.68 6.94 18.03
N ILE A 260 -20.80 6.49 17.12
CA ILE A 260 -20.77 5.08 16.69
C ILE A 260 -20.22 4.21 17.82
N GLU A 261 -19.15 4.65 18.49
CA GLU A 261 -18.56 3.99 19.64
C GLU A 261 -19.55 3.97 20.81
N ASP A 262 -20.16 5.12 21.15
CA ASP A 262 -21.17 5.24 22.21
C ASP A 262 -22.35 4.30 21.98
N PHE A 263 -22.81 4.20 20.72
CA PHE A 263 -23.86 3.24 20.36
C PHE A 263 -23.41 1.79 20.55
N GLY A 264 -22.18 1.46 20.15
CA GLY A 264 -21.61 0.13 20.30
C GLY A 264 -21.52 -0.28 21.78
N ASP A 265 -21.09 0.63 22.62
CA ASP A 265 -20.99 0.45 24.07
C ASP A 265 -22.35 0.25 24.70
N GLU A 266 -23.31 1.10 24.36
CA GLU A 266 -24.70 0.99 24.87
C GLU A 266 -25.38 -0.30 24.39
N TYR A 267 -25.16 -0.67 23.11
CA TYR A 267 -25.70 -1.91 22.55
C TYR A 267 -25.14 -3.13 23.29
N THR A 268 -23.82 -3.18 23.53
CA THR A 268 -23.15 -4.28 24.20
C THR A 268 -23.63 -4.38 25.66
N ARG A 269 -23.81 -3.26 26.33
CA ARG A 269 -24.33 -3.20 27.70
C ARG A 269 -25.77 -3.74 27.81
N ARG A 270 -26.62 -3.43 26.81
CA ARG A 270 -28.02 -3.91 26.74
C ARG A 270 -28.15 -5.37 26.32
N ASN A 271 -27.15 -5.92 25.64
CA ASN A 271 -27.16 -7.27 25.07
C ASN A 271 -25.95 -8.09 25.50
N PRO A 272 -25.75 -8.34 26.79
CA PRO A 272 -24.57 -9.02 27.28
C PRO A 272 -24.44 -10.44 26.68
N GLY A 273 -23.28 -10.77 26.12
CA GLY A 273 -22.98 -12.08 25.56
C GLY A 273 -23.62 -12.40 24.19
N ARG A 274 -24.36 -11.45 23.58
CA ARG A 274 -24.91 -11.65 22.24
C ARG A 274 -23.79 -11.62 21.19
N GLN A 275 -23.66 -12.69 20.43
CA GLN A 275 -22.79 -12.70 19.26
C GLN A 275 -23.49 -11.96 18.10
N ILE A 276 -22.75 -11.05 17.48
CA ILE A 276 -23.24 -10.25 16.34
C ILE A 276 -22.71 -10.88 15.05
N ASP A 277 -23.61 -11.28 14.15
CA ASP A 277 -23.25 -11.58 12.77
C ASP A 277 -23.37 -10.29 11.95
N ILE A 278 -22.24 -9.75 11.54
CA ILE A 278 -22.17 -8.48 10.77
C ILE A 278 -22.94 -8.52 9.45
N ARG A 279 -23.23 -9.71 8.92
CA ARG A 279 -23.99 -9.88 7.67
C ARG A 279 -25.50 -9.71 7.87
N THR A 280 -25.98 -9.91 9.08
CA THR A 280 -27.41 -9.88 9.44
C THR A 280 -27.76 -8.78 10.46
N PHE A 281 -26.74 -8.03 10.92
CA PHE A 281 -26.96 -6.90 11.82
C PHE A 281 -27.54 -5.71 11.06
N SER A 282 -28.73 -5.27 11.46
CA SER A 282 -29.46 -4.13 10.89
C SER A 282 -30.09 -3.26 11.97
#